data_e7a4f35506f4d30ab212c8e9a9e30af5
#
_entry.id   e7a4f35506f4d30ab212c8e9a9e30af5
#
_cell.length_a   1.000
_cell.length_b   1.000
_cell.length_c   1.000
_cell.angle_alpha   90.00
_cell.angle_beta   90.00
_cell.angle_gamma   90.00
#
_symmetry.space_group_name_H-M   'P 1'
#
loop_
_entity.id
_entity.type
_entity.pdbx_description
1 polymer ?
#
loop_
_entity_poly.entity_id
_entity_poly.type
_entity_poly.pdbx_seq_one_letter_code
_entity_poly.pdbx_strand_id
1 'polypeptide(L)'
;MIEIFTTGGTIDKVYFDANSEFEIGDSLITELLAESNIRDGFSVTGLMRMDSLEMTDEDREAVRVAVSRSSAEQVLITHGTDTMPDTARALLPVSGKTIVLTGAMQPARMRRSDAVFNIGFAWAALTLLPHGVYIAMNGEVFEAGSVRKNLKAQRFERT
;
A
#
# COMPACT_ATOMS: atom_id res chain seq x y z
N MET A 1 -12.58 -0.03 -13.23
CA MET A 1 -11.44 -0.96 -13.00
C MET A 1 -10.51 -0.33 -11.98
N ILE A 2 -10.09 -1.08 -10.99
CA ILE A 2 -9.11 -0.64 -9.97
C ILE A 2 -7.72 -0.94 -10.49
N GLU A 3 -6.78 0.00 -10.41
CA GLU A 3 -5.37 -0.27 -10.63
C GLU A 3 -4.64 -0.39 -9.30
N ILE A 4 -3.85 -1.46 -9.15
CA ILE A 4 -3.07 -1.76 -7.97
C ILE A 4 -1.59 -1.61 -8.32
N PHE A 5 -0.91 -0.70 -7.62
CA PHE A 5 0.54 -0.57 -7.71
C PHE A 5 1.19 -1.20 -6.47
N THR A 6 2.24 -1.98 -6.67
CA THR A 6 3.01 -2.57 -5.57
C THR A 6 4.39 -1.93 -5.49
N THR A 7 4.83 -1.57 -4.30
CA THR A 7 6.13 -0.92 -4.06
C THR A 7 7.04 -1.72 -3.13
N GLY A 8 6.58 -2.86 -2.63
CA GLY A 8 7.30 -3.67 -1.65
C GLY A 8 6.83 -3.41 -0.22
N GLY A 9 7.76 -3.31 0.71
CA GLY A 9 7.46 -3.16 2.13
C GLY A 9 7.26 -4.49 2.86
N THR A 10 6.95 -4.42 4.14
CA THR A 10 6.80 -5.60 5.02
C THR A 10 5.76 -6.59 4.50
N ILE A 11 4.68 -6.12 3.89
CA ILE A 11 3.63 -6.97 3.33
C ILE A 11 4.17 -8.03 2.36
N ASP A 12 5.21 -7.69 1.61
CA ASP A 12 5.81 -8.53 0.56
C ASP A 12 7.09 -9.25 1.04
N LYS A 13 7.44 -9.20 2.32
CA LYS A 13 8.64 -9.87 2.85
C LYS A 13 8.53 -11.37 2.80
N VAL A 14 9.65 -12.00 2.41
CA VAL A 14 9.87 -13.45 2.38
C VAL A 14 11.07 -13.76 3.26
N TYR A 15 10.98 -14.82 4.05
CA TYR A 15 12.14 -15.33 4.80
C TYR A 15 12.96 -16.26 3.91
N PHE A 16 14.25 -15.97 3.78
CA PHE A 16 15.21 -16.81 3.08
C PHE A 16 16.07 -17.60 4.08
N ASP A 17 15.88 -18.91 4.12
CA ASP A 17 16.64 -19.80 5.02
C ASP A 17 18.15 -19.72 4.79
N ALA A 18 18.59 -19.55 3.55
CA ALA A 18 20.01 -19.49 3.20
C ALA A 18 20.76 -18.34 3.89
N ASN A 19 20.09 -17.20 4.11
CA ASN A 19 20.66 -15.99 4.69
C ASN A 19 20.17 -15.74 6.11
N SER A 20 19.18 -16.49 6.59
CA SER A 20 18.45 -16.22 7.84
C SER A 20 17.89 -14.80 7.90
N GLU A 21 17.53 -14.22 6.76
CA GLU A 21 17.05 -12.84 6.60
C GLU A 21 15.72 -12.78 5.85
N PHE A 22 14.97 -11.71 6.11
CA PHE A 22 13.79 -11.36 5.32
C PHE A 22 14.21 -10.50 4.13
N GLU A 23 13.72 -10.85 2.95
CA GLU A 23 13.86 -10.06 1.74
C GLU A 23 12.47 -9.69 1.20
N ILE A 24 12.39 -8.61 0.40
CA ILE A 24 11.15 -8.22 -0.25
C ILE A 24 11.00 -9.05 -1.52
N GLY A 25 9.99 -9.90 -1.55
CA GLY A 25 9.67 -10.78 -2.66
C GLY A 25 8.57 -10.23 -3.58
N ASP A 26 8.03 -11.12 -4.38
CA ASP A 26 6.84 -10.83 -5.21
C ASP A 26 5.63 -10.57 -4.31
N SER A 27 4.80 -9.62 -4.72
CA SER A 27 3.57 -9.34 -4.00
C SER A 27 2.58 -10.48 -4.12
N LEU A 28 1.97 -10.85 -3.00
CA LEU A 28 0.89 -11.83 -2.93
C LEU A 28 -0.50 -11.21 -3.15
N ILE A 29 -0.59 -9.95 -3.51
CA ILE A 29 -1.90 -9.26 -3.54
C ILE A 29 -2.91 -9.95 -4.46
N THR A 30 -2.48 -10.47 -5.59
CA THR A 30 -3.35 -11.19 -6.53
C THR A 30 -3.91 -12.47 -5.91
N GLU A 31 -3.07 -13.24 -5.22
CA GLU A 31 -3.48 -14.46 -4.52
C GLU A 31 -4.45 -14.13 -3.37
N LEU A 32 -4.13 -13.12 -2.57
CA LEU A 32 -4.97 -12.71 -1.44
C LEU A 32 -6.35 -12.23 -1.89
N LEU A 33 -6.41 -11.49 -3.00
CA LEU A 33 -7.69 -11.09 -3.59
C LEU A 33 -8.47 -12.30 -4.13
N ALA A 34 -7.80 -13.23 -4.80
CA ALA A 34 -8.42 -14.45 -5.31
C ALA A 34 -8.96 -15.35 -4.18
N GLU A 35 -8.21 -15.50 -3.08
CA GLU A 35 -8.65 -16.20 -1.87
C GLU A 35 -9.86 -15.53 -1.21
N SER A 36 -9.94 -14.20 -1.34
CA SER A 36 -11.08 -13.39 -0.89
C SER A 36 -12.24 -13.37 -1.92
N ASN A 37 -12.16 -14.21 -2.94
CA ASN A 37 -13.14 -14.34 -4.04
C ASN A 37 -13.28 -13.08 -4.93
N ILE A 38 -12.23 -12.25 -4.98
CA ILE A 38 -12.11 -11.11 -5.89
C ILE A 38 -11.18 -11.55 -7.02
N ARG A 39 -11.72 -11.80 -8.22
CA ARG A 39 -10.99 -12.41 -9.34
C ARG A 39 -10.83 -11.51 -10.57
N ASP A 40 -11.59 -10.45 -10.62
CA ASP A 40 -11.62 -9.52 -11.75
C ASP A 40 -11.86 -8.06 -11.28
N GLY A 41 -11.93 -7.16 -12.22
CA GLY A 41 -12.17 -5.72 -11.94
C GLY A 41 -10.93 -4.96 -11.51
N PHE A 42 -9.75 -5.56 -11.56
CA PHE A 42 -8.48 -4.91 -11.21
C PHE A 42 -7.32 -5.33 -12.12
N SER A 43 -6.27 -4.52 -12.11
CA SER A 43 -4.96 -4.83 -12.68
C SER A 43 -3.88 -4.59 -11.63
N VAL A 44 -2.76 -5.31 -11.73
CA VAL A 44 -1.62 -5.18 -10.80
C VAL A 44 -0.37 -4.83 -11.58
N THR A 45 0.31 -3.77 -11.15
CA THR A 45 1.59 -3.32 -11.72
C THR A 45 2.62 -3.20 -10.60
N GLY A 46 3.70 -3.96 -10.68
CA GLY A 46 4.84 -3.83 -9.79
C GLY A 46 5.70 -2.62 -10.19
N LEU A 47 5.80 -1.62 -9.33
CA LEU A 47 6.63 -0.45 -9.57
C LEU A 47 8.04 -0.63 -9.03
N MET A 48 8.16 -1.17 -7.82
CA MET A 48 9.44 -1.41 -7.15
C MET A 48 9.30 -2.46 -6.05
N ARG A 49 10.44 -2.94 -5.56
CA ARG A 49 10.53 -3.88 -4.43
C ARG A 49 11.54 -3.33 -3.43
N MET A 50 11.11 -2.45 -2.56
CA MET A 50 12.02 -1.86 -1.58
C MET A 50 11.36 -1.67 -0.22
N ASP A 51 12.19 -1.62 0.81
CA ASP A 51 11.78 -1.14 2.11
C ASP A 51 11.47 0.36 2.03
N SER A 52 10.41 0.81 2.66
CA SER A 52 10.02 2.22 2.59
C SER A 52 11.03 3.15 3.25
N LEU A 53 11.86 2.66 4.16
CA LEU A 53 12.96 3.42 4.74
C LEU A 53 14.08 3.72 3.72
N GLU A 54 14.17 2.95 2.66
CA GLU A 54 15.15 3.15 1.57
C GLU A 54 14.59 4.01 0.44
N MET A 55 13.29 4.33 0.45
CA MET A 55 12.67 5.16 -0.57
C MET A 55 13.20 6.59 -0.56
N THR A 56 13.58 7.05 -1.74
CA THR A 56 13.96 8.44 -1.99
C THR A 56 12.78 9.28 -2.48
N ASP A 57 12.97 10.59 -2.60
CA ASP A 57 11.94 11.47 -3.18
C ASP A 57 11.75 11.19 -4.68
N GLU A 58 12.79 10.75 -5.38
CA GLU A 58 12.73 10.30 -6.79
C GLU A 58 11.86 9.05 -6.92
N ASP A 59 11.95 8.11 -5.98
CA ASP A 59 11.09 6.92 -5.97
C ASP A 59 9.62 7.30 -5.76
N ARG A 60 9.33 8.23 -4.84
CA ARG A 60 7.97 8.74 -4.61
C ARG A 60 7.43 9.49 -5.82
N GLU A 61 8.30 10.23 -6.51
CA GLU A 61 7.93 10.91 -7.76
C GLU A 61 7.60 9.87 -8.85
N ALA A 62 8.36 8.78 -8.94
CA ALA A 62 8.05 7.68 -9.87
C ALA A 62 6.67 7.07 -9.59
N VAL A 63 6.32 6.86 -8.33
CA VAL A 63 4.97 6.42 -7.92
C VAL A 63 3.92 7.45 -8.36
N ARG A 64 4.14 8.72 -8.08
CA ARG A 64 3.21 9.80 -8.47
C ARG A 64 2.98 9.84 -9.98
N VAL A 65 4.04 9.73 -10.77
CA VAL A 65 3.97 9.71 -12.24
C VAL A 65 3.17 8.51 -12.73
N ALA A 66 3.42 7.31 -12.18
CA ALA A 66 2.69 6.10 -12.54
C ALA A 66 1.18 6.26 -12.25
N VAL A 67 0.83 6.74 -11.06
CA VAL A 67 -0.56 7.00 -10.66
C VAL A 67 -1.22 8.04 -11.56
N SER A 68 -0.50 9.13 -11.88
CA SER A 68 -1.03 10.19 -12.75
C SER A 68 -1.32 9.70 -14.17
N ARG A 69 -0.50 8.77 -14.69
CA ARG A 69 -0.64 8.20 -16.05
C ARG A 69 -1.71 7.11 -16.13
N SER A 70 -2.08 6.53 -15.01
CA SER A 70 -3.14 5.53 -14.99
C SER A 70 -4.47 6.13 -15.45
N SER A 71 -5.22 5.37 -16.25
CA SER A 71 -6.60 5.74 -16.62
C SER A 71 -7.62 5.38 -15.54
N ALA A 72 -7.22 4.61 -14.52
CA ALA A 72 -8.10 4.23 -13.44
C ALA A 72 -8.39 5.43 -12.51
N GLU A 73 -9.65 5.60 -12.13
CA GLU A 73 -10.07 6.59 -11.13
C GLU A 73 -9.86 6.07 -9.70
N GLN A 74 -9.73 4.75 -9.53
CA GLN A 74 -9.52 4.09 -8.25
C GLN A 74 -8.16 3.40 -8.26
N VAL A 75 -7.28 3.80 -7.36
CA VAL A 75 -5.91 3.32 -7.29
C VAL A 75 -5.60 2.83 -5.88
N LEU A 76 -5.19 1.57 -5.77
CA LEU A 76 -4.67 0.97 -4.55
C LEU A 76 -3.16 0.88 -4.63
N ILE A 77 -2.46 1.23 -3.55
CA ILE A 77 -0.99 1.12 -3.49
C ILE A 77 -0.62 0.31 -2.26
N THR A 78 0.11 -0.81 -2.46
CA THR A 78 0.75 -1.51 -1.34
C THR A 78 2.13 -0.93 -1.10
N HIS A 79 2.45 -0.65 0.15
CA HIS A 79 3.61 0.16 0.53
C HIS A 79 4.14 -0.24 1.91
N GLY A 80 5.42 -0.05 2.14
CA GLY A 80 6.00 -0.16 3.47
C GLY A 80 5.42 0.89 4.43
N THR A 81 5.19 0.51 5.67
CA THR A 81 4.44 1.35 6.61
C THR A 81 5.24 2.53 7.17
N ASP A 82 6.58 2.45 7.23
CA ASP A 82 7.40 3.45 7.91
C ASP A 82 7.35 4.83 7.26
N THR A 83 7.39 4.90 5.94
CA THR A 83 7.32 6.18 5.19
C THR A 83 6.08 6.29 4.28
N MET A 84 5.07 5.48 4.50
CA MET A 84 3.79 5.55 3.78
C MET A 84 3.17 6.96 3.82
N PRO A 85 3.19 7.70 4.97
CA PRO A 85 2.70 9.07 5.01
C PRO A 85 3.43 10.03 4.07
N ASP A 86 4.72 9.83 3.82
CA ASP A 86 5.50 10.68 2.92
C ASP A 86 5.09 10.45 1.46
N THR A 87 4.89 9.20 1.07
CA THR A 87 4.39 8.86 -0.26
C THR A 87 2.96 9.34 -0.47
N ALA A 88 2.10 9.21 0.55
CA ALA A 88 0.74 9.76 0.49
C ALA A 88 0.75 11.28 0.26
N ARG A 89 1.63 12.03 0.94
CA ARG A 89 1.80 13.47 0.70
C ARG A 89 2.27 13.78 -0.72
N ALA A 90 3.20 13.00 -1.26
CA ALA A 90 3.69 13.18 -2.61
C ALA A 90 2.59 12.99 -3.67
N LEU A 91 1.53 12.27 -3.36
CA LEU A 91 0.39 12.00 -4.24
C LEU A 91 -0.69 13.09 -4.19
N LEU A 92 -0.66 14.00 -3.22
CA LEU A 92 -1.68 15.06 -3.07
C LEU A 92 -1.92 15.90 -4.35
N PRO A 93 -0.92 16.17 -5.21
CA PRO A 93 -1.17 16.89 -6.46
C PRO A 93 -1.98 16.13 -7.51
N VAL A 94 -2.17 14.80 -7.34
CA VAL A 94 -2.95 13.99 -8.28
C VAL A 94 -4.43 14.24 -8.05
N SER A 95 -5.14 14.68 -9.08
CA SER A 95 -6.57 14.98 -9.02
C SER A 95 -7.41 13.94 -9.77
N GLY A 96 -8.72 13.93 -9.50
CA GLY A 96 -9.69 13.10 -10.22
C GLY A 96 -9.59 11.59 -9.89
N LYS A 97 -8.97 11.24 -8.77
CA LYS A 97 -8.79 9.85 -8.36
C LYS A 97 -9.06 9.66 -6.86
N THR A 98 -9.55 8.49 -6.52
CA THR A 98 -9.48 7.96 -5.15
C THR A 98 -8.24 7.08 -5.05
N ILE A 99 -7.28 7.49 -4.23
CA ILE A 99 -6.00 6.80 -4.05
C ILE A 99 -5.91 6.34 -2.61
N VAL A 100 -5.74 5.05 -2.40
CA VAL A 100 -5.62 4.46 -1.06
C VAL A 100 -4.31 3.70 -0.95
N LEU A 101 -3.49 4.08 0.03
CA LEU A 101 -2.29 3.34 0.39
C LEU A 101 -2.60 2.40 1.55
N THR A 102 -2.05 1.21 1.49
CA THR A 102 -2.13 0.20 2.55
C THR A 102 -0.84 -0.64 2.59
N GLY A 103 -0.73 -1.45 3.60
CA GLY A 103 0.40 -2.35 3.80
C GLY A 103 0.11 -3.30 4.94
N ALA A 104 1.16 -3.82 5.56
CA ALA A 104 1.01 -4.69 6.71
C ALA A 104 2.14 -4.47 7.72
N MET A 105 1.85 -4.67 9.00
CA MET A 105 2.85 -4.72 10.05
C MET A 105 3.57 -6.07 10.06
N GLN A 106 2.91 -7.11 9.55
CA GLN A 106 3.45 -8.47 9.42
C GLN A 106 3.43 -8.92 7.96
N PRO A 107 4.44 -9.66 7.49
CA PRO A 107 4.44 -10.20 6.13
C PRO A 107 3.17 -10.99 5.81
N ALA A 108 2.65 -10.81 4.60
CA ALA A 108 1.44 -11.52 4.15
C ALA A 108 1.60 -13.04 4.15
N ARG A 109 2.84 -13.52 3.98
CA ARG A 109 3.18 -14.96 3.99
C ARG A 109 3.18 -15.58 5.37
N MET A 110 3.13 -14.79 6.43
CA MET A 110 3.02 -15.32 7.79
C MET A 110 1.59 -15.78 8.08
N ARG A 111 1.46 -16.87 8.84
CA ARG A 111 0.17 -17.42 9.25
C ARG A 111 -0.70 -16.41 10.00
N ARG A 112 -0.07 -15.53 10.78
CA ARG A 112 -0.72 -14.43 11.48
C ARG A 112 -0.23 -13.11 10.90
N SER A 113 -1.02 -12.53 10.03
CA SER A 113 -0.72 -11.26 9.40
C SER A 113 -1.96 -10.39 9.37
N ASP A 114 -1.77 -9.09 9.47
CA ASP A 114 -2.80 -8.08 9.28
C ASP A 114 -3.04 -7.76 7.78
N ALA A 115 -2.29 -8.38 6.86
CA ALA A 115 -2.32 -8.05 5.44
C ALA A 115 -3.71 -8.21 4.80
N VAL A 116 -4.36 -9.37 4.98
CA VAL A 116 -5.68 -9.63 4.37
C VAL A 116 -6.73 -8.64 4.88
N PHE A 117 -6.72 -8.36 6.19
CA PHE A 117 -7.61 -7.38 6.78
C PHE A 117 -7.40 -5.99 6.18
N ASN A 118 -6.13 -5.55 6.10
CA ASN A 118 -5.79 -4.23 5.58
C ASN A 118 -6.13 -4.09 4.10
N ILE A 119 -5.87 -5.11 3.28
CA ILE A 119 -6.23 -5.12 1.86
C ILE A 119 -7.75 -5.02 1.68
N GLY A 120 -8.52 -5.83 2.40
CA GLY A 120 -9.98 -5.78 2.34
C GLY A 120 -10.54 -4.44 2.81
N PHE A 121 -9.97 -3.88 3.87
CA PHE A 121 -10.35 -2.56 4.38
C PHE A 121 -10.02 -1.44 3.38
N ALA A 122 -8.83 -1.47 2.76
CA ALA A 122 -8.44 -0.52 1.72
C ALA A 122 -9.28 -0.65 0.46
N TRP A 123 -9.65 -1.87 0.08
CA TRP A 123 -10.57 -2.14 -1.02
C TRP A 123 -11.94 -1.48 -0.80
N ALA A 124 -12.50 -1.65 0.41
CA ALA A 124 -13.75 -0.98 0.78
C ALA A 124 -13.61 0.54 0.76
N ALA A 125 -12.51 1.07 1.30
CA ALA A 125 -12.22 2.51 1.29
C ALA A 125 -12.21 3.08 -0.14
N LEU A 126 -11.58 2.39 -1.10
CA LEU A 126 -11.56 2.79 -2.51
C LEU A 126 -12.96 2.95 -3.11
N THR A 127 -13.89 2.09 -2.73
CA THR A 127 -15.25 2.09 -3.29
C THR A 127 -16.18 3.10 -2.63
N LEU A 128 -15.86 3.54 -1.42
CA LEU A 128 -16.73 4.36 -0.57
C LEU A 128 -16.28 5.81 -0.43
N LEU A 129 -14.98 6.09 -0.58
CA LEU A 129 -14.45 7.42 -0.36
C LEU A 129 -14.49 8.28 -1.63
N PRO A 130 -14.64 9.59 -1.49
CA PRO A 130 -14.53 10.52 -2.61
C PRO A 130 -13.10 10.61 -3.14
N HIS A 131 -12.91 11.30 -4.26
CA HIS A 131 -11.57 11.59 -4.77
C HIS A 131 -10.70 12.22 -3.69
N GLY A 132 -9.49 11.72 -3.56
CA GLY A 132 -8.54 12.14 -2.53
C GLY A 132 -7.45 11.09 -2.34
N VAL A 133 -6.54 11.36 -1.43
CA VAL A 133 -5.44 10.46 -1.08
C VAL A 133 -5.56 10.06 0.38
N TYR A 134 -5.57 8.77 0.62
CA TYR A 134 -5.85 8.19 1.94
C TYR A 134 -4.85 7.10 2.28
N ILE A 135 -4.68 6.88 3.58
CA ILE A 135 -4.05 5.67 4.13
C ILE A 135 -5.15 4.88 4.85
N ALA A 136 -5.28 3.60 4.52
CA ALA A 136 -6.23 2.69 5.16
C ALA A 136 -5.44 1.57 5.86
N MET A 137 -5.35 1.63 7.17
CA MET A 137 -4.54 0.70 7.98
C MET A 137 -5.24 0.36 9.28
N ASN A 138 -5.25 -0.94 9.58
CA ASN A 138 -5.69 -1.49 10.86
C ASN A 138 -7.07 -0.96 11.34
N GLY A 139 -8.01 -0.82 10.40
CA GLY A 139 -9.38 -0.41 10.66
C GLY A 139 -9.62 1.09 10.74
N GLU A 140 -8.63 1.92 10.38
CA GLU A 140 -8.77 3.37 10.31
C GLU A 140 -8.41 3.91 8.93
N VAL A 141 -9.13 4.96 8.51
CA VAL A 141 -8.81 5.75 7.32
C VAL A 141 -8.23 7.09 7.77
N PHE A 142 -7.11 7.46 7.15
CA PHE A 142 -6.44 8.72 7.38
C PHE A 142 -6.34 9.50 6.07
N GLU A 143 -6.60 10.80 6.09
CA GLU A 143 -6.30 11.66 4.97
C GLU A 143 -4.80 11.94 4.87
N ALA A 144 -4.27 11.94 3.65
CA ALA A 144 -2.88 12.29 3.41
C ALA A 144 -2.57 13.71 3.93
N GLY A 145 -1.40 13.88 4.54
CA GLY A 145 -1.01 15.15 5.16
C GLY A 145 -1.48 15.36 6.60
N SER A 146 -2.41 14.52 7.09
CA SER A 146 -2.94 14.57 8.45
C SER A 146 -2.68 13.27 9.22
N VAL A 147 -1.58 12.59 8.91
CA VAL A 147 -1.23 11.29 9.47
C VAL A 147 0.28 11.17 9.68
N ARG A 148 0.65 10.47 10.73
CA ARG A 148 2.02 10.04 10.99
C ARG A 148 2.04 8.59 11.48
N LYS A 149 3.16 7.90 11.32
CA LYS A 149 3.40 6.62 11.99
C LYS A 149 4.08 6.86 13.33
N ASN A 150 3.48 6.41 14.40
CA ASN A 150 4.11 6.37 15.72
C ASN A 150 4.95 5.09 15.79
N LEU A 151 6.28 5.24 15.68
CA LEU A 151 7.21 4.10 15.65
C LEU A 151 7.25 3.32 16.97
N LYS A 152 7.04 3.99 18.11
CA LYS A 152 7.00 3.32 19.42
C LYS A 152 5.74 2.49 19.60
N ALA A 153 4.60 3.04 19.21
CA ALA A 153 3.31 2.38 19.31
C ALA A 153 3.02 1.44 18.12
N GLN A 154 3.86 1.46 17.08
CA GLN A 154 3.68 0.68 15.84
C GLN A 154 2.29 0.86 15.23
N ARG A 155 1.81 2.09 15.17
CA ARG A 155 0.50 2.45 14.61
C ARG A 155 0.51 3.81 13.95
N PHE A 156 -0.46 4.01 13.06
CA PHE A 156 -0.76 5.31 12.48
C PHE A 156 -1.60 6.15 13.44
N GLU A 157 -1.36 7.46 13.45
CA GLU A 157 -2.07 8.42 14.28
C GLU A 157 -2.35 9.68 13.46
N ARG A 158 -3.51 10.33 13.74
CA ARG A 158 -3.81 11.65 13.18
C ARG A 158 -2.89 12.70 13.76
N THR A 159 -2.50 13.65 12.94
CA THR A 159 -1.71 14.81 13.37
C THR A 159 -2.57 16.04 13.54
#